data_69783a0a601eb5df93a1fe8ba79dcedb
#
_entry.id   69783a0a601eb5df93a1fe8ba79dcedb
#
_cell.length_a   1.000
_cell.length_b   1.000
_cell.length_c   1.000
_cell.angle_alpha   90.00
_cell.angle_beta   90.00
_cell.angle_gamma   90.00
#
_symmetry.space_group_name_H-M   'P 1'
#
loop_
_entity.id
_entity.type
_entity.pdbx_description
1 polymer ?
#
loop_
_entity_poly.entity_id
_entity_poly.type
_entity_poly.pdbx_seq_one_letter_code
_entity_poly.pdbx_strand_id
1 'polypeptide(L)'
;MRASEERVLENPRRPGGLPHLEGRPIRLEISRELADRRGAVHAGAFIRERRIAFDAELAADPREFARIFVHEIFHFVWLRLGNPRRWSYEALLREELRSRARGELGWSAEWRKRALAARDAGRRTRHWREYVCESFCDTAAWLYSGVRAHREYTLARRFRERRRRWFEQSNLNGRISI
;
A
#
# COMPACT_ATOMS: atom_id res chain seq x y z
N MET A 1 -0.51 -27.62 18.72
CA MET A 1 -0.06 -26.28 19.14
C MET A 1 1.35 -26.09 18.62
N ARG A 2 1.53 -25.36 17.50
CA ARG A 2 2.85 -25.06 16.93
C ARG A 2 3.16 -23.61 17.28
N ALA A 3 4.30 -23.39 17.91
CA ALA A 3 4.75 -22.07 18.33
C ALA A 3 4.98 -21.19 17.09
N SER A 4 4.25 -20.08 16.98
CA SER A 4 4.57 -18.99 16.09
C SER A 4 5.83 -18.33 16.61
N GLU A 5 6.90 -18.27 15.84
CA GLU A 5 8.06 -17.47 16.20
C GLU A 5 7.68 -15.98 16.12
N GLU A 6 7.37 -15.42 17.27
CA GLU A 6 7.13 -13.99 17.43
C GLU A 6 8.48 -13.26 17.43
N ARG A 7 8.96 -12.86 16.28
CA ARG A 7 10.05 -11.89 16.18
C ARG A 7 9.45 -10.49 16.26
N VAL A 8 9.57 -9.87 17.41
CA VAL A 8 9.53 -8.43 17.52
C VAL A 8 10.77 -7.92 16.80
N LEU A 9 10.63 -7.48 15.57
CA LEU A 9 11.69 -6.83 14.84
C LEU A 9 11.94 -5.47 15.50
N GLU A 10 12.82 -5.46 16.50
CA GLU A 10 13.44 -4.22 16.94
C GLU A 10 14.21 -3.67 15.73
N ASN A 11 13.64 -2.65 15.10
CA ASN A 11 14.25 -1.89 14.03
C ASN A 11 14.54 -2.68 12.73
N PRO A 12 13.52 -3.07 11.93
CA PRO A 12 13.80 -3.52 10.58
C PRO A 12 14.61 -2.43 9.89
N ARG A 13 15.74 -2.77 9.26
CA ARG A 13 16.52 -1.82 8.45
C ARG A 13 15.54 -1.09 7.55
N ARG A 14 15.28 0.19 7.86
CA ARG A 14 14.29 0.98 7.13
C ARG A 14 14.68 0.95 5.66
N PRO A 15 13.78 0.54 4.75
CA PRO A 15 14.03 0.75 3.34
C PRO A 15 14.42 2.22 3.18
N GLY A 16 15.56 2.51 2.52
CA GLY A 16 16.07 3.87 2.45
C GLY A 16 15.05 4.79 1.80
N GLY A 17 14.40 5.61 2.61
CA GLY A 17 13.37 6.54 2.16
C GLY A 17 12.02 6.43 2.88
N LEU A 18 11.78 5.40 3.71
CA LEU A 18 10.54 5.33 4.46
C LEU A 18 10.44 6.52 5.44
N PRO A 19 9.34 7.30 5.42
CA PRO A 19 9.11 8.39 6.33
C PRO A 19 9.11 7.95 7.80
N HIS A 20 9.34 8.88 8.72
CA HIS A 20 9.29 8.57 10.15
C HIS A 20 7.84 8.26 10.57
N LEU A 21 7.60 7.03 11.01
CA LEU A 21 6.27 6.58 11.44
C LEU A 21 6.07 6.89 12.93
N GLU A 22 5.00 7.59 13.26
CA GLU A 22 4.63 7.97 14.63
C GLU A 22 3.31 7.30 15.04
N GLY A 23 3.30 6.70 16.21
CA GLY A 23 2.09 6.08 16.77
C GLY A 23 2.42 4.88 17.64
N ARG A 24 1.37 4.17 18.04
CA ARG A 24 1.54 2.92 18.78
C ARG A 24 2.22 1.87 17.92
N PRO A 25 3.06 0.99 18.48
CA PRO A 25 3.73 -0.08 17.72
C PRO A 25 2.76 -0.93 16.91
N ILE A 26 3.24 -1.40 15.75
CA ILE A 26 2.57 -2.41 14.93
C ILE A 26 3.35 -3.71 15.12
N ARG A 27 2.66 -4.79 15.47
CA ARG A 27 3.26 -6.13 15.58
C ARG A 27 3.44 -6.71 14.19
N LEU A 28 4.65 -7.23 13.93
CA LEU A 28 4.96 -7.96 12.69
C LEU A 28 4.99 -9.46 13.00
N GLU A 29 4.42 -10.25 12.12
CA GLU A 29 4.31 -11.70 12.26
C GLU A 29 4.71 -12.36 10.93
N ILE A 30 5.51 -13.42 11.01
CA ILE A 30 5.82 -14.26 9.85
C ILE A 30 5.09 -15.58 10.03
N SER A 31 4.26 -15.94 9.07
CA SER A 31 3.46 -17.16 9.04
C SER A 31 3.88 -18.06 7.89
N ARG A 32 3.88 -19.36 8.09
CA ARG A 32 4.16 -20.33 7.01
C ARG A 32 2.98 -20.52 6.07
N GLU A 33 1.79 -20.23 6.53
CA GLU A 33 0.55 -20.36 5.78
C GLU A 33 -0.29 -19.14 6.09
N LEU A 34 -0.28 -18.15 5.19
CA LEU A 34 -1.15 -17.00 5.28
C LEU A 34 -2.23 -17.11 4.22
N ALA A 35 -3.48 -17.16 4.65
CA ALA A 35 -4.63 -17.22 3.77
C ALA A 35 -5.72 -16.26 4.20
N ASP A 36 -6.42 -15.69 3.24
CA ASP A 36 -7.67 -14.98 3.44
C ASP A 36 -8.85 -15.78 2.87
N ARG A 37 -10.04 -15.19 2.84
CA ARG A 37 -11.26 -15.83 2.29
C ARG A 37 -11.16 -16.16 0.79
N ARG A 38 -10.14 -15.68 0.08
CA ARG A 38 -9.92 -15.86 -1.36
C ARG A 38 -8.78 -16.82 -1.66
N GLY A 39 -8.05 -17.30 -0.63
CA GLY A 39 -6.94 -18.22 -0.76
C GLY A 39 -5.65 -17.71 -0.14
N ALA A 40 -4.51 -18.27 -0.56
CA ALA A 40 -3.20 -17.88 -0.09
C ALA A 40 -2.90 -16.41 -0.42
N VAL A 41 -2.37 -15.67 0.56
CA VAL A 41 -1.94 -14.28 0.42
C VAL A 41 -0.51 -14.12 0.93
N HIS A 42 0.24 -13.21 0.34
CA HIS A 42 1.64 -12.97 0.71
C HIS A 42 1.79 -12.10 1.96
N ALA A 43 0.81 -11.23 2.24
CA ALA A 43 0.78 -10.40 3.43
C ALA A 43 -0.65 -9.89 3.71
N GLY A 44 -0.86 -9.34 4.93
CA GLY A 44 -2.12 -8.69 5.27
C GLY A 44 -2.01 -7.80 6.51
N ALA A 45 -2.60 -6.60 6.42
CA ALA A 45 -2.70 -5.65 7.52
C ALA A 45 -3.99 -5.87 8.33
N PHE A 46 -3.84 -6.28 9.58
CA PHE A 46 -4.92 -6.44 10.55
C PHE A 46 -5.02 -5.18 11.40
N ILE A 47 -5.75 -4.20 10.90
CA ILE A 47 -5.75 -2.83 11.40
C ILE A 47 -6.18 -2.74 12.86
N ARG A 48 -7.26 -3.42 13.23
CA ARG A 48 -7.80 -3.39 14.61
C ARG A 48 -6.85 -4.01 15.62
N GLU A 49 -6.09 -5.01 15.20
CA GLU A 49 -5.11 -5.72 16.01
C GLU A 49 -3.73 -5.02 16.02
N ARG A 50 -3.57 -3.98 15.21
CA ARG A 50 -2.28 -3.34 14.94
C ARG A 50 -1.20 -4.37 14.61
N ARG A 51 -1.50 -5.24 13.66
CA ARG A 51 -0.66 -6.36 13.25
C ARG A 51 -0.55 -6.41 11.72
N ILE A 52 0.62 -6.77 11.24
CA ILE A 52 0.86 -7.15 9.85
C ILE A 52 1.43 -8.56 9.86
N ALA A 53 0.82 -9.47 9.10
CA ALA A 53 1.34 -10.81 8.88
C ALA A 53 1.93 -10.91 7.48
N PHE A 54 3.06 -11.61 7.37
CA PHE A 54 3.74 -11.90 6.11
C PHE A 54 3.89 -13.39 5.94
N ASP A 55 3.81 -13.86 4.70
CA ASP A 55 4.16 -15.22 4.35
C ASP A 55 5.67 -15.44 4.48
N ALA A 56 6.08 -16.63 4.92
CA ALA A 56 7.49 -16.96 5.11
C ALA A 56 8.28 -16.95 3.78
N GLU A 57 7.64 -17.32 2.67
CA GLU A 57 8.27 -17.27 1.34
C GLU A 57 8.59 -15.83 0.93
N LEU A 58 7.69 -14.88 1.23
CA LEU A 58 7.93 -13.47 1.00
C LEU A 58 9.15 -12.96 1.78
N ALA A 59 9.36 -13.44 3.01
CA ALA A 59 10.50 -13.05 3.83
C ALA A 59 11.85 -13.49 3.24
N ALA A 60 11.85 -14.47 2.33
CA ALA A 60 13.05 -14.94 1.63
C ALA A 60 13.48 -14.02 0.47
N ASP A 61 12.61 -13.14 -0.04
CA ASP A 61 12.94 -12.12 -1.03
C ASP A 61 12.97 -10.71 -0.40
N PRO A 62 14.15 -10.18 -0.05
CA PRO A 62 14.24 -8.88 0.65
C PRO A 62 13.66 -7.69 -0.15
N ARG A 63 13.69 -7.75 -1.49
CA ARG A 63 13.17 -6.67 -2.34
C ARG A 63 11.65 -6.69 -2.36
N GLU A 64 11.08 -7.88 -2.55
CA GLU A 64 9.63 -8.05 -2.54
C GLU A 64 9.08 -7.81 -1.13
N PHE A 65 9.76 -8.31 -0.10
CA PHE A 65 9.43 -8.03 1.28
C PHE A 65 9.39 -6.51 1.57
N ALA A 66 10.41 -5.76 1.16
CA ALA A 66 10.44 -4.31 1.38
C ALA A 66 9.26 -3.60 0.68
N ARG A 67 8.91 -4.01 -0.54
CA ARG A 67 7.79 -3.48 -1.30
C ARG A 67 6.46 -3.73 -0.61
N ILE A 68 6.21 -4.97 -0.24
CA ILE A 68 4.97 -5.39 0.42
C ILE A 68 4.90 -4.82 1.84
N PHE A 69 6.02 -4.78 2.58
CA PHE A 69 6.08 -4.17 3.91
C PHE A 69 5.61 -2.71 3.88
N VAL A 70 6.09 -1.91 2.93
CA VAL A 70 5.65 -0.51 2.79
C VAL A 70 4.17 -0.45 2.42
N HIS A 71 3.71 -1.30 1.50
CA HIS A 71 2.30 -1.38 1.13
C HIS A 71 1.40 -1.59 2.36
N GLU A 72 1.69 -2.60 3.18
CA GLU A 72 0.89 -2.96 4.36
C GLU A 72 0.94 -1.88 5.46
N ILE A 73 2.09 -1.26 5.69
CA ILE A 73 2.20 -0.11 6.61
C ILE A 73 1.30 1.04 6.15
N PHE A 74 1.23 1.31 4.85
CA PHE A 74 0.46 2.44 4.34
C PHE A 74 -1.06 2.26 4.42
N HIS A 75 -1.57 1.07 4.70
CA HIS A 75 -2.96 0.88 5.13
C HIS A 75 -3.24 1.60 6.47
N PHE A 76 -2.30 1.58 7.42
CA PHE A 76 -2.43 2.32 8.68
C PHE A 76 -2.36 3.83 8.45
N VAL A 77 -1.45 4.28 7.60
CA VAL A 77 -1.35 5.70 7.19
C VAL A 77 -2.65 6.15 6.53
N TRP A 78 -3.20 5.37 5.61
CA TRP A 78 -4.47 5.67 4.93
C TRP A 78 -5.60 5.95 5.91
N LEU A 79 -5.69 5.19 6.99
CA LEU A 79 -6.73 5.38 8.01
C LEU A 79 -6.55 6.66 8.82
N ARG A 80 -5.32 7.13 8.99
CA ARG A 80 -5.00 8.38 9.67
C ARG A 80 -5.05 9.61 8.77
N LEU A 81 -5.08 9.37 7.46
CA LEU A 81 -5.05 10.42 6.46
C LEU A 81 -6.35 11.19 6.39
N GLY A 82 -6.82 11.99 7.10
CA GLY A 82 -8.11 12.71 7.13
C GLY A 82 -8.84 12.85 5.79
N ASN A 83 -10.11 13.05 5.82
CA ASN A 83 -10.96 13.09 4.63
C ASN A 83 -10.50 14.07 3.54
N PRO A 84 -10.04 15.30 3.84
CA PRO A 84 -9.60 16.23 2.80
C PRO A 84 -8.47 15.66 1.94
N ARG A 85 -7.46 15.03 2.56
CA ARG A 85 -6.36 14.40 1.83
C ARG A 85 -6.81 13.18 1.02
N ARG A 86 -7.68 12.33 1.58
CA ARG A 86 -8.25 11.20 0.84
C ARG A 86 -9.04 11.67 -0.37
N TRP A 87 -9.87 12.71 -0.22
CA TRP A 87 -10.65 13.26 -1.35
C TRP A 87 -9.76 13.87 -2.42
N SER A 88 -8.67 14.53 -2.04
CA SER A 88 -7.72 15.07 -3.02
C SER A 88 -7.00 13.97 -3.79
N TYR A 89 -6.65 12.82 -3.13
CA TYR A 89 -6.10 11.67 -3.82
C TYR A 89 -7.13 10.99 -4.74
N GLU A 90 -8.38 10.88 -4.29
CA GLU A 90 -9.48 10.42 -5.14
C GLU A 90 -9.66 11.30 -6.38
N ALA A 91 -9.55 12.62 -6.24
CA ALA A 91 -9.65 13.55 -7.35
C ALA A 91 -8.52 13.35 -8.38
N LEU A 92 -7.29 13.12 -7.89
CA LEU A 92 -6.16 12.76 -8.74
C LEU A 92 -6.44 11.50 -9.57
N LEU A 93 -6.94 10.43 -8.93
CA LEU A 93 -7.23 9.17 -9.62
C LEU A 93 -8.41 9.29 -10.60
N ARG A 94 -9.43 10.10 -10.29
CA ARG A 94 -10.51 10.40 -11.24
C ARG A 94 -9.98 11.08 -12.49
N GLU A 95 -9.04 12.01 -12.35
CA GLU A 95 -8.40 12.66 -13.47
C GLU A 95 -7.54 11.71 -14.30
N GLU A 96 -6.82 10.78 -13.65
CA GLU A 96 -6.10 9.71 -14.33
C GLU A 96 -7.04 8.82 -15.16
N LEU A 97 -8.19 8.43 -14.61
CA LEU A 97 -9.20 7.65 -15.33
C LEU A 97 -9.77 8.42 -16.54
N ARG A 98 -10.09 9.71 -16.37
CA ARG A 98 -10.55 10.56 -17.50
C ARG A 98 -9.48 10.65 -18.59
N SER A 99 -8.20 10.70 -18.19
CA SER A 99 -7.05 10.71 -19.09
C SER A 99 -6.71 9.31 -19.64
N ARG A 100 -7.56 8.31 -19.40
CA ARG A 100 -7.38 6.91 -19.83
C ARG A 100 -6.04 6.32 -19.39
N ALA A 101 -5.58 6.63 -18.18
CA ALA A 101 -4.37 6.06 -17.61
C ALA A 101 -4.49 4.54 -17.50
N ARG A 102 -3.56 3.84 -18.16
CA ARG A 102 -3.45 2.37 -18.10
C ARG A 102 -2.37 1.98 -17.09
N GLY A 103 -2.49 0.79 -16.51
CA GLY A 103 -1.55 0.25 -15.54
C GLY A 103 -1.69 0.87 -14.17
N GLU A 104 -0.93 0.31 -13.23
CA GLU A 104 -0.84 0.72 -11.83
C GLU A 104 0.60 0.54 -11.29
N LEU A 105 0.79 0.77 -10.00
CA LEU A 105 2.07 0.62 -9.29
C LEU A 105 2.10 -0.63 -8.41
N GLY A 106 1.11 -1.50 -8.54
CA GLY A 106 1.00 -2.77 -7.86
C GLY A 106 -0.20 -3.56 -8.35
N TRP A 107 -0.13 -4.87 -8.14
CA TRP A 107 -1.19 -5.78 -8.53
C TRP A 107 -2.49 -5.54 -7.78
N SER A 108 -2.39 -5.14 -6.51
CA SER A 108 -3.55 -4.87 -5.66
C SER A 108 -4.47 -3.78 -6.21
N ALA A 109 -3.90 -2.68 -6.74
CA ALA A 109 -4.65 -1.64 -7.41
C ALA A 109 -5.06 -2.03 -8.83
N GLU A 110 -4.18 -2.71 -9.58
CA GLU A 110 -4.40 -3.03 -10.99
C GLU A 110 -5.69 -3.85 -11.21
N TRP A 111 -5.86 -4.95 -10.48
CA TRP A 111 -7.05 -5.78 -10.67
C TRP A 111 -8.34 -5.10 -10.17
N ARG A 112 -8.25 -4.28 -9.10
CA ARG A 112 -9.39 -3.48 -8.64
C ARG A 112 -9.80 -2.42 -9.65
N LYS A 113 -8.81 -1.75 -10.26
CA LYS A 113 -9.04 -0.79 -11.33
C LYS A 113 -9.77 -1.41 -12.52
N ARG A 114 -9.36 -2.62 -12.93
CA ARG A 114 -10.01 -3.37 -14.02
C ARG A 114 -11.44 -3.76 -13.71
N ALA A 115 -11.77 -3.96 -12.44
CA ALA A 115 -13.10 -4.33 -11.98
C ALA A 115 -14.05 -3.12 -11.80
N LEU A 116 -13.55 -1.87 -11.95
CA LEU A 116 -14.39 -0.68 -11.81
C LEU A 116 -15.42 -0.56 -12.92
N ALA A 117 -16.67 -0.34 -12.52
CA ALA A 117 -17.71 0.13 -13.43
C ALA A 117 -17.65 1.66 -13.58
N ALA A 118 -18.14 2.19 -14.70
CA ALA A 118 -18.13 3.64 -15.00
C ALA A 118 -18.74 4.51 -13.88
N ARG A 119 -19.75 3.99 -13.16
CA ARG A 119 -20.43 4.68 -12.06
C ARG A 119 -19.65 4.73 -10.75
N ASP A 120 -18.64 3.84 -10.57
CA ASP A 120 -18.03 3.62 -9.26
C ASP A 120 -17.30 4.86 -8.73
N ALA A 121 -16.53 5.52 -9.57
CA ALA A 121 -15.81 6.74 -9.20
C ALA A 121 -16.74 7.91 -8.86
N GLY A 122 -17.84 8.09 -9.63
CA GLY A 122 -18.81 9.15 -9.38
C GLY A 122 -19.63 8.94 -8.11
N ARG A 123 -20.04 7.71 -7.86
CA ARG A 123 -20.86 7.33 -6.69
C ARG A 123 -20.04 6.97 -5.45
N ARG A 124 -18.70 6.99 -5.53
CA ARG A 124 -17.81 6.58 -4.45
C ARG A 124 -18.19 5.22 -3.84
N THR A 125 -18.48 4.24 -4.70
CA THR A 125 -18.88 2.90 -4.27
C THR A 125 -17.80 2.23 -3.42
N ARG A 126 -18.10 1.06 -2.85
CA ARG A 126 -17.11 0.26 -2.13
C ARG A 126 -15.92 -0.09 -3.03
N HIS A 127 -16.17 -0.52 -4.29
CA HIS A 127 -15.12 -0.86 -5.25
C HIS A 127 -14.18 0.31 -5.52
N TRP A 128 -14.73 1.52 -5.69
CA TRP A 128 -13.93 2.74 -5.83
C TRP A 128 -13.05 2.99 -4.62
N ARG A 129 -13.61 2.95 -3.40
CA ARG A 129 -12.85 3.21 -2.17
C ARG A 129 -11.74 2.17 -1.94
N GLU A 130 -11.99 0.91 -2.25
CA GLU A 130 -10.99 -0.16 -2.19
C GLU A 130 -9.88 0.11 -3.22
N TYR A 131 -10.22 0.41 -4.47
CA TYR A 131 -9.23 0.78 -5.48
C TYR A 131 -8.35 1.95 -5.04
N VAL A 132 -8.96 3.03 -4.53
CA VAL A 132 -8.23 4.23 -4.08
C VAL A 132 -7.25 3.91 -2.97
N CYS A 133 -7.68 3.14 -1.97
CA CYS A 133 -6.82 2.71 -0.86
C CYS A 133 -5.61 1.90 -1.35
N GLU A 134 -5.84 0.89 -2.17
CA GLU A 134 -4.77 0.05 -2.70
C GLU A 134 -3.82 0.84 -3.61
N SER A 135 -4.38 1.72 -4.47
CA SER A 135 -3.57 2.59 -5.31
C SER A 135 -2.68 3.55 -4.49
N PHE A 136 -3.16 4.01 -3.34
CA PHE A 136 -2.37 4.79 -2.40
C PHE A 136 -1.24 3.96 -1.79
N CYS A 137 -1.53 2.75 -1.30
CA CYS A 137 -0.55 1.84 -0.72
C CYS A 137 0.51 1.40 -1.75
N ASP A 138 0.10 1.03 -2.97
CA ASP A 138 1.01 0.68 -4.06
C ASP A 138 1.90 1.87 -4.49
N THR A 139 1.35 3.10 -4.48
CA THR A 139 2.13 4.30 -4.77
C THR A 139 3.19 4.55 -3.69
N ALA A 140 2.84 4.36 -2.43
CA ALA A 140 3.79 4.47 -1.32
C ALA A 140 4.88 3.40 -1.40
N ALA A 141 4.53 2.17 -1.73
CA ALA A 141 5.48 1.08 -1.94
C ALA A 141 6.49 1.43 -3.05
N TRP A 142 6.03 1.97 -4.18
CA TRP A 142 6.91 2.44 -5.25
C TRP A 142 7.84 3.59 -4.79
N LEU A 143 7.34 4.53 -3.96
CA LEU A 143 8.11 5.69 -3.52
C LEU A 143 9.15 5.34 -2.44
N TYR A 144 8.81 4.47 -1.49
CA TYR A 144 9.53 4.36 -0.23
C TYR A 144 10.18 2.99 0.03
N SER A 145 9.91 1.97 -0.79
CA SER A 145 10.52 0.64 -0.58
C SER A 145 11.98 0.53 -1.02
N GLY A 146 12.49 1.52 -1.77
CA GLY A 146 13.80 1.43 -2.41
C GLY A 146 13.82 0.57 -3.68
N VAL A 147 12.71 -0.06 -4.05
CA VAL A 147 12.57 -0.87 -5.28
C VAL A 147 12.29 0.05 -6.46
N ARG A 148 13.32 0.35 -7.27
CA ARG A 148 13.23 1.29 -8.39
C ARG A 148 12.51 0.75 -9.62
N ALA A 149 12.57 -0.57 -9.84
CA ALA A 149 11.96 -1.25 -10.98
C ALA A 149 11.32 -2.56 -10.51
N HIS A 150 10.08 -2.77 -10.94
CA HIS A 150 9.32 -3.98 -10.66
C HIS A 150 8.35 -4.26 -11.81
N ARG A 151 8.04 -5.55 -12.08
CA ARG A 151 7.12 -5.97 -13.16
C ARG A 151 5.71 -5.38 -13.00
N GLU A 152 5.28 -5.10 -11.79
CA GLU A 152 3.96 -4.51 -11.50
C GLU A 152 3.91 -2.99 -11.66
N TYR A 153 5.05 -2.31 -11.86
CA TYR A 153 5.09 -0.86 -12.08
C TYR A 153 4.75 -0.52 -13.53
N THR A 154 3.51 -0.75 -13.89
CA THR A 154 3.00 -0.60 -15.28
C THR A 154 2.42 0.77 -15.60
N LEU A 155 2.14 1.61 -14.57
CA LEU A 155 1.62 2.96 -14.75
C LEU A 155 2.63 3.84 -15.50
N ALA A 156 2.16 4.59 -16.50
CA ALA A 156 3.02 5.45 -17.31
C ALA A 156 3.71 6.56 -16.46
N ARG A 157 4.96 6.92 -16.82
CA ARG A 157 5.82 7.84 -16.08
C ARG A 157 5.12 9.15 -15.71
N ARG A 158 4.39 9.78 -16.64
CA ARG A 158 3.69 11.04 -16.39
C ARG A 158 2.71 10.98 -15.22
N PHE A 159 2.03 9.86 -15.04
CA PHE A 159 1.09 9.64 -13.93
C PHE A 159 1.83 9.32 -12.63
N ARG A 160 2.92 8.54 -12.71
CA ARG A 160 3.80 8.28 -11.54
C ARG A 160 4.32 9.60 -10.95
N GLU A 161 4.77 10.54 -11.80
CA GLU A 161 5.28 11.85 -11.35
C GLU A 161 4.17 12.74 -10.77
N ARG A 162 2.93 12.62 -11.25
CA ARG A 162 1.77 13.30 -10.64
C ARG A 162 1.49 12.76 -9.23
N ARG A 163 1.51 11.43 -9.05
CA ARG A 163 1.32 10.79 -7.75
C ARG A 163 2.46 11.15 -6.79
N ARG A 164 3.72 11.13 -7.24
CA ARG A 164 4.88 11.58 -6.44
C ARG A 164 4.67 13.00 -5.92
N ARG A 165 4.34 13.93 -6.79
CA ARG A 165 4.07 15.33 -6.40
C ARG A 165 2.92 15.45 -5.38
N TRP A 166 1.88 14.65 -5.53
CA TRP A 166 0.80 14.62 -4.56
C TRP A 166 1.29 14.18 -3.17
N PHE A 167 2.12 13.14 -3.09
CA PHE A 167 2.71 12.66 -1.83
C PHE A 167 3.61 13.72 -1.19
N GLU A 168 4.43 14.42 -1.98
CA GLU A 168 5.29 15.52 -1.54
C GLU A 168 4.46 16.68 -0.96
N GLN A 169 3.45 17.13 -1.69
CA GLN A 169 2.56 18.23 -1.26
C GLN A 169 1.69 17.87 -0.05
N SER A 170 1.44 16.59 0.16
CA SER A 170 0.68 16.09 1.31
C SER A 170 1.51 15.88 2.58
N ASN A 171 2.79 16.32 2.57
CA ASN A 171 3.75 16.13 3.68
C ASN A 171 3.89 14.68 4.16
N LEU A 172 3.82 13.73 3.22
CA LEU A 172 4.01 12.31 3.51
C LEU A 172 5.48 11.87 3.46
N ASN A 173 6.42 12.83 3.37
CA ASN A 173 7.88 12.60 3.35
C ASN A 173 8.53 12.78 4.74
N GLY A 174 7.80 13.35 5.69
CA GLY A 174 8.29 13.69 7.03
C GLY A 174 7.83 12.70 8.09
N ARG A 175 7.10 13.19 9.08
CA ARG A 175 6.49 12.39 10.14
C ARG A 175 5.07 11.99 9.76
N ILE A 176 4.78 10.69 9.81
CA ILE A 176 3.48 10.13 9.39
C ILE A 176 2.87 9.36 10.55
N SER A 177 1.64 9.69 10.87
CA SER A 177 0.86 8.99 11.91
C SER A 177 0.35 7.64 11.40
N ILE A 178 0.50 6.56 12.21
CA ILE A 178 0.05 5.20 11.94
C ILE A 178 -0.86 4.67 13.04
#